data_9f943c775f1ebc8cca61f438912f6567
#
_entry.id   9f943c775f1ebc8cca61f438912f6567
#
_cell.length_a   1.000
_cell.length_b   1.000
_cell.length_c   1.000
_cell.angle_alpha   90.00
_cell.angle_beta   90.00
_cell.angle_gamma   90.00
#
_symmetry.space_group_name_H-M   'P 1'
#
loop_
_entity.id
_entity.type
_entity.pdbx_description
1 polymer ?
#
loop_
_entity_poly.entity_id
_entity_poly.type
_entity_poly.pdbx_seq_one_letter_code
_entity_poly.pdbx_strand_id
1 'polypeptide(L)'
;MAARRGLEQECRVLPVIAPLLPLAVPVPAEVPSDGFAPWRVRHEMLPGAAAEPGKLTSADGQKVGTFLRTLHDLSLVELGLTVERDDLFLPTVARMEREVLPLLESADRRAGAALLDRVRRPAPAVFAHRDLGPEHLLVAGGCVSGVIDWTDAGLDDPAMDLAWVVHGTPPRFRDSLLRVYAPGADELERSLDRYRMGPWHEVLWGFDEGGTAYVMSGLQGIHHRLHAPRPHGVGP
;
A
#
# COMPACT_ATOMS: atom_id res chain seq x y z
N MET A 1 -7.33 5.66 -18.66
CA MET A 1 -6.71 6.97 -18.34
C MET A 1 -5.93 6.95 -17.04
N ALA A 2 -6.42 6.31 -15.97
CA ALA A 2 -5.71 6.23 -14.67
C ALA A 2 -4.32 5.54 -14.76
N ALA A 3 -4.22 4.36 -15.33
CA ALA A 3 -2.96 3.63 -15.48
C ALA A 3 -1.87 4.43 -16.24
N ARG A 4 -2.24 5.21 -17.25
CA ARG A 4 -1.28 6.06 -17.96
C ARG A 4 -0.74 7.18 -17.06
N ARG A 5 -1.60 7.81 -16.26
CA ARG A 5 -1.19 8.87 -15.31
C ARG A 5 -0.20 8.33 -14.28
N GLY A 6 -0.44 7.13 -13.73
CA GLY A 6 0.47 6.45 -12.81
C GLY A 6 1.85 6.23 -13.43
N LEU A 7 1.92 5.65 -14.64
CA LEU A 7 3.18 5.44 -15.36
C LEU A 7 3.90 6.74 -15.71
N GLU A 8 3.18 7.80 -16.10
CA GLU A 8 3.78 9.13 -16.34
C GLU A 8 4.38 9.71 -15.05
N GLN A 9 3.75 9.47 -13.90
CA GLN A 9 4.28 9.86 -12.59
C GLN A 9 5.50 9.05 -12.23
N GLU A 10 5.49 7.72 -12.41
CA GLU A 10 6.66 6.88 -12.22
C GLU A 10 7.87 7.38 -13.00
N CYS A 11 7.71 7.69 -14.29
CA CYS A 11 8.77 8.22 -15.14
C CYS A 11 9.36 9.54 -14.65
N ARG A 12 8.60 10.35 -13.94
CA ARG A 12 9.08 11.62 -13.37
C ARG A 12 9.72 11.46 -12.00
N VAL A 13 9.16 10.61 -11.16
CA VAL A 13 9.49 10.53 -9.73
C VAL A 13 10.60 9.51 -9.48
N LEU A 14 10.45 8.27 -9.96
CA LEU A 14 11.36 7.18 -9.61
C LEU A 14 12.82 7.44 -10.00
N PRO A 15 13.16 8.01 -11.19
CA PRO A 15 14.56 8.30 -11.50
C PRO A 15 15.24 9.24 -10.49
N VAL A 16 14.47 10.11 -9.84
CA VAL A 16 14.99 11.08 -8.86
C VAL A 16 15.13 10.45 -7.48
N ILE A 17 14.14 9.66 -7.04
CA ILE A 17 14.13 9.12 -5.68
C ILE A 17 14.87 7.78 -5.56
N ALA A 18 14.96 6.98 -6.61
CA ALA A 18 15.59 5.65 -6.58
C ALA A 18 17.02 5.67 -5.98
N PRO A 19 17.91 6.63 -6.32
CA PRO A 19 19.25 6.70 -5.74
C PRO A 19 19.26 7.01 -4.23
N LEU A 20 18.16 7.49 -3.66
CA LEU A 20 18.02 7.86 -2.26
C LEU A 20 17.47 6.70 -1.41
N LEU A 21 16.86 5.70 -2.05
CA LEU A 21 16.18 4.59 -1.35
C LEU A 21 17.14 3.43 -1.06
N PRO A 22 17.06 2.81 0.13
CA PRO A 22 17.96 1.71 0.52
C PRO A 22 17.60 0.34 -0.08
N LEU A 23 16.46 0.22 -0.76
CA LEU A 23 16.06 -0.95 -1.55
C LEU A 23 15.94 -0.57 -3.01
N ALA A 24 16.24 -1.52 -3.90
CA ALA A 24 16.13 -1.29 -5.33
C ALA A 24 14.66 -1.04 -5.74
N VAL A 25 14.45 -0.09 -6.64
CA VAL A 25 13.17 0.19 -7.26
C VAL A 25 13.35 0.19 -8.79
N PRO A 26 12.35 -0.27 -9.58
CA PRO A 26 12.48 -0.34 -11.03
C PRO A 26 12.40 1.08 -11.61
N VAL A 27 13.52 1.60 -12.13
CA VAL A 27 13.54 2.92 -12.76
C VAL A 27 12.95 2.82 -14.17
N PRO A 28 11.82 3.49 -14.44
CA PRO A 28 11.17 3.42 -15.73
C PRO A 28 11.89 4.29 -16.76
N ALA A 29 11.85 3.83 -18.01
CA ALA A 29 12.28 4.59 -19.16
C ALA A 29 11.19 4.60 -20.24
N GLU A 30 10.86 5.77 -20.76
CA GLU A 30 9.93 5.88 -21.88
C GLU A 30 10.50 5.18 -23.12
N VAL A 31 9.65 4.41 -23.79
CA VAL A 31 9.99 3.83 -25.08
C VAL A 31 9.60 4.83 -26.16
N PRO A 32 10.55 5.31 -27.00
CA PRO A 32 10.23 6.22 -28.08
C PRO A 32 9.11 5.67 -28.95
N SER A 33 8.12 6.50 -29.24
CA SER A 33 6.97 6.17 -30.10
C SER A 33 7.19 6.80 -31.48
N ASP A 34 6.87 6.05 -32.53
CA ASP A 34 6.83 6.55 -33.90
C ASP A 34 5.57 7.37 -34.24
N GLY A 35 4.77 7.66 -33.18
CA GLY A 35 3.50 8.39 -33.31
C GLY A 35 2.29 7.51 -33.63
N PHE A 36 2.49 6.25 -34.01
CA PHE A 36 1.43 5.28 -34.28
C PHE A 36 1.26 4.22 -33.19
N ALA A 37 2.33 3.93 -32.45
CA ALA A 37 2.28 2.99 -31.33
C ALA A 37 1.73 3.67 -30.05
N PRO A 38 1.00 2.92 -29.19
CA PRO A 38 0.60 3.44 -27.88
C PRO A 38 1.84 3.80 -27.06
N TRP A 39 1.72 4.83 -26.22
CA TRP A 39 2.75 5.20 -25.27
C TRP A 39 3.11 4.02 -24.37
N ARG A 40 4.39 3.75 -24.19
CA ARG A 40 4.91 2.60 -23.44
C ARG A 40 6.06 2.99 -22.54
N VAL A 41 6.17 2.28 -21.42
CA VAL A 41 7.28 2.38 -20.48
C VAL A 41 7.97 1.03 -20.38
N ARG A 42 9.29 1.05 -20.30
CA ARG A 42 10.12 -0.13 -20.03
C ARG A 42 10.72 0.00 -18.65
N HIS A 43 10.54 -1.00 -17.82
CA HIS A 43 11.22 -1.13 -16.53
C HIS A 43 12.40 -2.09 -16.64
N GLU A 44 13.46 -1.83 -15.91
CA GLU A 44 14.49 -2.83 -15.67
C GLU A 44 13.91 -3.89 -14.72
N MET A 45 14.11 -5.16 -15.09
CA MET A 45 13.65 -6.27 -14.25
C MET A 45 14.59 -6.43 -13.06
N LEU A 46 14.09 -6.17 -11.86
CA LEU A 46 14.84 -6.41 -10.64
C LEU A 46 14.94 -7.91 -10.33
N PRO A 47 16.08 -8.39 -9.83
CA PRO A 47 16.24 -9.79 -9.44
C PRO A 47 15.46 -10.11 -8.17
N GLY A 48 14.91 -11.32 -8.11
CA GLY A 48 14.20 -11.82 -6.93
C GLY A 48 12.86 -12.44 -7.25
N ALA A 49 12.20 -12.90 -6.21
CA ALA A 49 10.82 -13.39 -6.24
C ALA A 49 9.99 -12.65 -5.21
N ALA A 50 8.68 -12.64 -5.38
CA ALA A 50 7.75 -12.07 -4.41
C ALA A 50 7.95 -12.66 -3.02
N ALA A 51 7.83 -11.83 -1.98
CA ALA A 51 8.07 -12.25 -0.61
C ALA A 51 7.00 -13.25 -0.15
N GLU A 52 7.45 -14.30 0.53
CA GLU A 52 6.57 -15.19 1.27
C GLU A 52 6.47 -14.69 2.72
N PRO A 53 5.29 -14.23 3.20
CA PRO A 53 5.16 -13.59 4.51
C PRO A 53 5.76 -14.43 5.66
N GLY A 54 5.52 -15.73 5.67
CA GLY A 54 6.01 -16.65 6.70
C GLY A 54 7.54 -16.81 6.74
N LYS A 55 8.26 -16.43 5.68
CA LYS A 55 9.73 -16.52 5.59
C LYS A 55 10.44 -15.22 5.95
N LEU A 56 9.72 -14.11 6.02
CA LEU A 56 10.29 -12.79 6.35
C LEU A 56 10.96 -12.80 7.74
N THR A 57 12.16 -12.23 7.81
CA THR A 57 13.04 -12.22 8.99
C THR A 57 13.03 -10.86 9.71
N SER A 58 13.67 -10.80 10.88
CA SER A 58 13.90 -9.53 11.58
C SER A 58 14.80 -8.58 10.77
N ALA A 59 15.79 -9.11 10.03
CA ALA A 59 16.65 -8.31 9.18
C ALA A 59 15.87 -7.67 8.01
N ASP A 60 14.91 -8.42 7.43
CA ASP A 60 14.02 -7.88 6.40
C ASP A 60 13.12 -6.77 6.97
N GLY A 61 12.60 -6.96 8.20
CA GLY A 61 11.83 -5.92 8.88
C GLY A 61 12.62 -4.63 9.09
N GLN A 62 13.90 -4.73 9.47
CA GLN A 62 14.78 -3.55 9.59
C GLN A 62 14.97 -2.85 8.24
N LYS A 63 15.24 -3.61 7.17
CA LYS A 63 15.41 -3.04 5.82
C LYS A 63 14.16 -2.33 5.32
N VAL A 64 13.00 -2.97 5.45
CA VAL A 64 11.72 -2.37 5.03
C VAL A 64 11.38 -1.16 5.91
N GLY A 65 11.64 -1.21 7.21
CA GLY A 65 11.46 -0.07 8.10
C GLY A 65 12.33 1.13 7.72
N THR A 66 13.63 0.88 7.40
CA THR A 66 14.52 1.93 6.90
C THR A 66 14.04 2.48 5.55
N PHE A 67 13.63 1.60 4.64
CA PHE A 67 13.11 2.00 3.34
C PHE A 67 11.87 2.91 3.48
N LEU A 68 10.88 2.50 4.24
CA LEU A 68 9.66 3.30 4.45
C LEU A 68 9.94 4.62 5.16
N ARG A 69 10.83 4.63 6.17
CA ARG A 69 11.22 5.89 6.82
C ARG A 69 11.87 6.84 5.80
N THR A 70 12.83 6.33 5.01
CA THR A 70 13.48 7.13 3.98
C THR A 70 12.47 7.66 2.96
N LEU A 71 11.56 6.81 2.46
CA LEU A 71 10.55 7.19 1.49
C LEU A 71 9.62 8.28 2.02
N HIS A 72 9.09 8.11 3.22
CA HIS A 72 8.12 9.03 3.82
C HIS A 72 8.75 10.36 4.29
N ASP A 73 10.06 10.37 4.55
CA ASP A 73 10.80 11.59 4.92
C ASP A 73 11.26 12.41 3.69
N LEU A 74 11.04 11.91 2.45
CA LEU A 74 11.42 12.66 1.24
C LEU A 74 10.62 13.95 1.11
N SER A 75 11.33 15.06 0.98
CA SER A 75 10.73 16.33 0.57
C SER A 75 10.70 16.43 -0.95
N LEU A 76 9.57 16.09 -1.56
CA LEU A 76 9.42 16.17 -3.02
C LEU A 76 9.70 17.58 -3.54
N VAL A 77 9.33 18.63 -2.78
CA VAL A 77 9.57 20.03 -3.15
C VAL A 77 11.06 20.34 -3.24
N GLU A 78 11.87 19.87 -2.27
CA GLU A 78 13.33 20.04 -2.29
C GLU A 78 13.99 19.27 -3.44
N LEU A 79 13.37 18.18 -3.88
CA LEU A 79 13.79 17.38 -5.03
C LEU A 79 13.29 17.97 -6.36
N GLY A 80 12.57 19.08 -6.35
CA GLY A 80 12.01 19.72 -7.56
C GLY A 80 10.86 18.90 -8.18
N LEU A 81 10.23 18.02 -7.42
CA LEU A 81 9.16 17.15 -7.87
C LEU A 81 7.80 17.72 -7.46
N THR A 82 6.83 17.62 -8.38
CA THR A 82 5.42 17.91 -8.11
C THR A 82 4.61 16.64 -8.36
N VAL A 83 3.91 16.20 -7.32
CA VAL A 83 2.96 15.08 -7.38
C VAL A 83 1.58 15.63 -7.04
N GLU A 84 0.63 15.42 -7.95
CA GLU A 84 -0.76 15.79 -7.69
C GLU A 84 -1.38 14.77 -6.73
N ARG A 85 -2.14 15.28 -5.74
CA ARG A 85 -2.96 14.41 -4.90
C ARG A 85 -4.13 13.93 -5.74
N ASP A 86 -4.32 12.63 -5.85
CA ASP A 86 -5.56 12.10 -6.38
C ASP A 86 -6.61 12.06 -5.26
N ASP A 87 -7.83 12.46 -5.58
CA ASP A 87 -8.96 12.46 -4.65
C ASP A 87 -9.83 11.21 -4.79
N LEU A 88 -9.27 10.08 -5.24
CA LEU A 88 -10.03 8.85 -5.48
C LEU A 88 -10.43 8.12 -4.19
N PHE A 89 -9.72 8.35 -3.10
CA PHE A 89 -9.94 7.64 -1.84
C PHE A 89 -11.35 7.88 -1.27
N LEU A 90 -11.76 9.13 -1.08
CA LEU A 90 -13.07 9.45 -0.51
C LEU A 90 -14.25 8.95 -1.37
N PRO A 91 -14.24 9.11 -2.70
CA PRO A 91 -15.24 8.49 -3.57
C PRO A 91 -15.30 6.97 -3.45
N THR A 92 -14.14 6.30 -3.31
CA THR A 92 -14.08 4.84 -3.11
C THR A 92 -14.70 4.44 -1.77
N VAL A 93 -14.39 5.15 -0.68
CA VAL A 93 -15.01 4.92 0.63
C VAL A 93 -16.53 5.14 0.58
N ALA A 94 -17.00 6.17 -0.12
CA ALA A 94 -18.44 6.41 -0.32
C ALA A 94 -19.09 5.28 -1.15
N ARG A 95 -18.37 4.71 -2.11
CA ARG A 95 -18.82 3.54 -2.87
C ARG A 95 -18.93 2.30 -1.97
N MET A 96 -17.94 2.05 -1.11
CA MET A 96 -17.97 0.96 -0.13
C MET A 96 -19.18 1.08 0.81
N GLU A 97 -19.47 2.27 1.30
CA GLU A 97 -20.63 2.53 2.14
C GLU A 97 -21.95 2.24 1.42
N ARG A 98 -22.06 2.61 0.16
CA ARG A 98 -23.27 2.43 -0.62
C ARG A 98 -23.47 0.99 -1.11
N GLU A 99 -22.39 0.30 -1.53
CA GLU A 99 -22.47 -0.96 -2.26
C GLU A 99 -22.07 -2.17 -1.42
N VAL A 100 -21.10 -2.04 -0.50
CA VAL A 100 -20.57 -3.16 0.28
C VAL A 100 -21.21 -3.23 1.67
N LEU A 101 -21.31 -2.10 2.37
CA LEU A 101 -21.83 -2.07 3.75
C LEU A 101 -23.22 -2.70 3.90
N PRO A 102 -24.19 -2.54 2.97
CA PRO A 102 -25.49 -3.18 3.07
C PRO A 102 -25.46 -4.71 3.00
N LEU A 103 -24.41 -5.31 2.41
CA LEU A 103 -24.25 -6.76 2.28
C LEU A 103 -23.77 -7.43 3.57
N LEU A 104 -23.26 -6.64 4.53
CA LEU A 104 -22.74 -7.17 5.78
C LEU A 104 -23.87 -7.51 6.76
N GLU A 105 -23.64 -8.49 7.63
CA GLU A 105 -24.53 -8.78 8.76
C GLU A 105 -24.55 -7.64 9.78
N SER A 106 -25.56 -7.61 10.64
CA SER A 106 -25.84 -6.44 11.51
C SER A 106 -24.67 -6.04 12.42
N ALA A 107 -23.90 -7.01 12.94
CA ALA A 107 -22.74 -6.74 13.79
C ALA A 107 -21.59 -6.12 12.98
N ASP A 108 -21.26 -6.74 11.84
CA ASP A 108 -20.21 -6.28 10.92
C ASP A 108 -20.56 -4.96 10.29
N ARG A 109 -21.85 -4.72 9.98
CA ARG A 109 -22.32 -3.45 9.42
C ARG A 109 -22.06 -2.29 10.37
N ARG A 110 -22.31 -2.46 11.68
CA ARG A 110 -22.01 -1.40 12.67
C ARG A 110 -20.51 -1.15 12.79
N ALA A 111 -19.70 -2.22 12.87
CA ALA A 111 -18.25 -2.12 12.93
C ALA A 111 -17.66 -1.53 11.64
N GLY A 112 -18.19 -1.94 10.49
CA GLY A 112 -17.81 -1.43 9.17
C GLY A 112 -18.14 0.05 9.00
N ALA A 113 -19.34 0.50 9.38
CA ALA A 113 -19.70 1.92 9.33
C ALA A 113 -18.73 2.76 10.17
N ALA A 114 -18.43 2.32 11.40
CA ALA A 114 -17.47 3.00 12.26
C ALA A 114 -16.04 3.01 11.67
N LEU A 115 -15.61 1.95 10.95
CA LEU A 115 -14.35 1.93 10.20
C LEU A 115 -14.36 2.97 9.08
N LEU A 116 -15.41 3.00 8.25
CA LEU A 116 -15.52 3.94 7.14
C LEU A 116 -15.53 5.40 7.61
N ASP A 117 -16.11 5.68 8.79
CA ASP A 117 -16.07 7.02 9.40
C ASP A 117 -14.65 7.40 9.86
N ARG A 118 -13.89 6.46 10.43
CA ARG A 118 -12.52 6.73 10.88
C ARG A 118 -11.56 6.99 9.72
N VAL A 119 -11.64 6.19 8.65
CA VAL A 119 -10.73 6.34 7.50
C VAL A 119 -10.94 7.62 6.70
N ARG A 120 -12.08 8.30 6.88
CA ARG A 120 -12.34 9.62 6.28
C ARG A 120 -11.65 10.77 6.99
N ARG A 121 -11.10 10.55 8.19
CA ARG A 121 -10.46 11.62 8.94
C ARG A 121 -9.21 12.10 8.22
N PRO A 122 -8.95 13.42 8.23
CA PRO A 122 -7.72 13.95 7.66
C PRO A 122 -6.48 13.33 8.30
N ALA A 123 -5.48 13.05 7.48
CA ALA A 123 -4.19 12.52 7.90
C ALA A 123 -3.05 13.31 7.23
N PRO A 124 -1.84 13.30 7.80
CA PRO A 124 -0.66 13.80 7.12
C PRO A 124 -0.51 13.13 5.75
N ALA A 125 0.06 13.85 4.78
CA ALA A 125 0.34 13.29 3.47
C ALA A 125 1.85 13.27 3.22
N VAL A 126 2.36 12.11 2.84
CA VAL A 126 3.73 11.87 2.41
C VAL A 126 3.72 11.25 1.02
N PHE A 127 4.86 11.14 0.36
CA PHE A 127 4.96 10.30 -0.82
C PHE A 127 5.02 8.84 -0.37
N ALA A 128 4.01 8.08 -0.72
CA ALA A 128 3.80 6.69 -0.31
C ALA A 128 3.69 5.76 -1.54
N HIS A 129 4.01 4.49 -1.34
CA HIS A 129 3.83 3.45 -2.37
C HIS A 129 2.33 3.16 -2.61
N ARG A 130 1.52 3.17 -1.56
CA ARG A 130 0.06 3.00 -1.51
C ARG A 130 -0.47 1.60 -1.78
N ASP A 131 0.36 0.71 -2.31
CA ASP A 131 0.00 -0.70 -2.59
C ASP A 131 1.12 -1.66 -2.12
N LEU A 132 1.67 -1.47 -0.93
CA LEU A 132 2.76 -2.28 -0.43
C LEU A 132 2.26 -3.61 0.15
N GLY A 133 2.30 -4.66 -0.68
CA GLY A 133 1.95 -6.05 -0.34
C GLY A 133 3.14 -7.02 -0.45
N PRO A 134 2.96 -8.30 -0.13
CA PRO A 134 4.01 -9.31 -0.25
C PRO A 134 4.47 -9.51 -1.70
N GLU A 135 3.55 -9.37 -2.64
CA GLU A 135 3.79 -9.47 -4.09
C GLU A 135 4.70 -8.37 -4.60
N HIS A 136 4.75 -7.21 -3.95
CA HIS A 136 5.53 -6.05 -4.34
C HIS A 136 6.88 -5.94 -3.61
N LEU A 137 7.15 -6.81 -2.62
CA LEU A 137 8.47 -6.97 -2.01
C LEU A 137 9.25 -8.08 -2.70
N LEU A 138 10.41 -7.78 -3.26
CA LEU A 138 11.29 -8.79 -3.86
C LEU A 138 12.29 -9.31 -2.85
N VAL A 139 12.52 -10.63 -2.90
CA VAL A 139 13.55 -11.34 -2.11
C VAL A 139 14.57 -11.94 -3.06
N ALA A 140 15.83 -11.57 -2.91
CA ALA A 140 16.97 -12.14 -3.60
C ALA A 140 18.10 -12.45 -2.60
N GLY A 141 18.79 -13.56 -2.79
CA GLY A 141 19.85 -13.97 -1.85
C GLY A 141 19.37 -14.22 -0.43
N GLY A 142 18.08 -14.55 -0.24
CA GLY A 142 17.49 -14.84 1.07
C GLY A 142 17.09 -13.62 1.90
N CYS A 143 17.08 -12.42 1.33
CA CYS A 143 16.64 -11.22 2.02
C CYS A 143 15.90 -10.24 1.10
N VAL A 144 15.08 -9.35 1.67
CA VAL A 144 14.40 -8.30 0.91
C VAL A 144 15.44 -7.42 0.20
N SER A 145 15.24 -7.24 -1.11
CA SER A 145 16.18 -6.58 -2.02
C SER A 145 15.57 -5.45 -2.85
N GLY A 146 14.25 -5.44 -3.06
CA GLY A 146 13.60 -4.44 -3.90
C GLY A 146 12.11 -4.29 -3.64
N VAL A 147 11.55 -3.20 -4.15
CA VAL A 147 10.12 -2.87 -4.12
C VAL A 147 9.67 -2.52 -5.52
N ILE A 148 8.61 -3.16 -6.01
CA ILE A 148 8.07 -3.02 -7.36
C ILE A 148 6.62 -2.56 -7.32
N ASP A 149 6.08 -2.24 -8.51
CA ASP A 149 4.71 -1.77 -8.75
C ASP A 149 4.39 -0.43 -8.09
N TRP A 150 4.93 0.63 -8.67
CA TRP A 150 4.80 2.01 -8.21
C TRP A 150 3.67 2.78 -8.91
N THR A 151 2.83 2.08 -9.70
CA THR A 151 1.79 2.72 -10.52
C THR A 151 0.78 3.50 -9.67
N ASP A 152 0.53 3.05 -8.44
CA ASP A 152 -0.36 3.70 -7.48
C ASP A 152 0.33 4.68 -6.53
N ALA A 153 1.67 4.80 -6.59
CA ALA A 153 2.42 5.67 -5.70
C ALA A 153 1.95 7.13 -5.79
N GLY A 154 1.91 7.82 -4.67
CA GLY A 154 1.39 9.19 -4.63
C GLY A 154 1.40 9.81 -3.24
N LEU A 155 0.78 10.98 -3.12
CA LEU A 155 0.61 11.65 -1.82
C LEU A 155 -0.56 11.04 -1.06
N ASP A 156 -0.26 10.37 0.06
CA ASP A 156 -1.27 9.75 0.93
C ASP A 156 -0.78 9.68 2.40
N ASP A 157 -1.66 9.17 3.27
CA ASP A 157 -1.35 8.83 4.65
C ASP A 157 -0.27 7.74 4.70
N PRO A 158 0.88 7.93 5.38
CA PRO A 158 1.91 6.91 5.52
C PRO A 158 1.40 5.60 6.10
N ALA A 159 0.29 5.63 6.82
CA ALA A 159 -0.38 4.45 7.33
C ALA A 159 -0.83 3.45 6.24
N MET A 160 -0.95 3.89 4.97
CA MET A 160 -1.22 2.99 3.84
C MET A 160 -0.11 1.96 3.67
N ASP A 161 1.14 2.41 3.64
CA ASP A 161 2.29 1.53 3.44
C ASP A 161 2.57 0.66 4.67
N LEU A 162 2.15 1.11 5.85
CA LEU A 162 2.26 0.32 7.08
C LEU A 162 1.20 -0.78 7.20
N ALA A 163 0.09 -0.67 6.48
CA ALA A 163 -1.07 -1.53 6.64
C ALA A 163 -0.71 -3.03 6.60
N TRP A 164 -0.16 -3.50 5.49
CA TRP A 164 0.20 -4.91 5.37
C TRP A 164 1.48 -5.26 6.12
N VAL A 165 2.53 -4.45 6.03
CA VAL A 165 3.83 -4.77 6.64
C VAL A 165 3.78 -4.85 8.16
N VAL A 166 2.80 -4.21 8.81
CA VAL A 166 2.58 -4.30 10.25
C VAL A 166 1.58 -5.39 10.61
N HIS A 167 0.47 -5.49 9.90
CA HIS A 167 -0.65 -6.33 10.32
C HIS A 167 -0.75 -7.67 9.58
N GLY A 168 -0.06 -7.81 8.44
CA GLY A 168 -0.04 -9.02 7.61
C GLY A 168 1.27 -9.84 7.69
N THR A 169 2.21 -9.47 8.57
CA THR A 169 3.54 -10.09 8.65
C THR A 169 3.80 -10.76 10.00
N PRO A 170 4.80 -11.70 10.07
CA PRO A 170 5.18 -12.33 11.33
C PRO A 170 5.70 -11.33 12.38
N PRO A 171 5.48 -11.60 13.69
CA PRO A 171 5.92 -10.70 14.76
C PRO A 171 7.40 -10.30 14.68
N ARG A 172 8.29 -11.23 14.36
CA ARG A 172 9.74 -10.96 14.23
C ARG A 172 10.08 -9.90 13.17
N PHE A 173 9.37 -9.89 12.04
CA PHE A 173 9.51 -8.88 11.00
C PHE A 173 8.91 -7.55 11.46
N ARG A 174 7.63 -7.57 11.84
CA ARG A 174 6.88 -6.40 12.32
C ARG A 174 7.61 -5.65 13.41
N ASP A 175 8.03 -6.34 14.48
CA ASP A 175 8.65 -5.71 15.66
C ASP A 175 9.99 -5.06 15.31
N SER A 176 10.72 -5.63 14.35
CA SER A 176 11.97 -5.05 13.84
C SER A 176 11.72 -3.85 12.93
N LEU A 177 10.68 -3.90 12.10
CA LEU A 177 10.24 -2.78 11.28
C LEU A 177 9.82 -1.61 12.17
N LEU A 178 8.95 -1.84 13.15
CA LEU A 178 8.44 -0.80 14.04
C LEU A 178 9.53 -0.11 14.85
N ARG A 179 10.57 -0.83 15.27
CA ARG A 179 11.72 -0.22 15.97
C ARG A 179 12.50 0.77 15.10
N VAL A 180 12.57 0.53 13.79
CA VAL A 180 13.32 1.38 12.85
C VAL A 180 12.45 2.50 12.32
N TYR A 181 11.24 2.16 11.88
CA TYR A 181 10.30 3.15 11.34
C TYR A 181 9.78 4.10 12.42
N ALA A 182 9.51 3.59 13.62
CA ALA A 182 9.04 4.35 14.79
C ALA A 182 7.79 5.20 14.52
N PRO A 183 6.66 4.59 14.11
CA PRO A 183 5.41 5.34 13.87
C PRO A 183 4.85 5.90 15.16
N GLY A 184 4.08 7.00 15.07
CA GLY A 184 3.25 7.47 16.17
C GLY A 184 2.05 6.54 16.46
N ALA A 185 1.48 6.64 17.66
CA ALA A 185 0.33 5.81 18.04
C ALA A 185 -0.86 5.98 17.10
N ASP A 186 -1.19 7.21 16.74
CA ASP A 186 -2.28 7.51 15.80
C ASP A 186 -2.03 6.94 14.39
N GLU A 187 -0.77 6.94 13.95
CA GLU A 187 -0.37 6.36 12.66
C GLU A 187 -0.55 4.83 12.65
N LEU A 188 -0.19 4.17 13.75
CA LEU A 188 -0.43 2.74 13.92
C LEU A 188 -1.92 2.40 13.97
N GLU A 189 -2.74 3.20 14.63
CA GLU A 189 -4.19 2.99 14.61
C GLU A 189 -4.76 3.14 13.20
N ARG A 190 -4.34 4.17 12.46
CA ARG A 190 -4.76 4.35 11.07
C ARG A 190 -4.26 3.20 10.18
N SER A 191 -3.05 2.69 10.40
CA SER A 191 -2.53 1.54 9.62
C SER A 191 -3.37 0.27 9.82
N LEU A 192 -3.90 0.05 11.02
CA LEU A 192 -4.83 -1.04 11.27
C LEU A 192 -6.18 -0.83 10.54
N ASP A 193 -6.67 0.39 10.54
CA ASP A 193 -7.90 0.71 9.80
C ASP A 193 -7.68 0.54 8.29
N ARG A 194 -6.53 0.95 7.73
CA ARG A 194 -6.15 0.70 6.33
C ARG A 194 -6.04 -0.79 6.02
N TYR A 195 -5.41 -1.58 6.89
CA TYR A 195 -5.36 -3.04 6.75
C TYR A 195 -6.74 -3.68 6.70
N ARG A 196 -7.68 -3.19 7.52
CA ARG A 196 -9.08 -3.66 7.52
C ARG A 196 -9.84 -3.29 6.25
N MET A 197 -9.38 -2.28 5.52
CA MET A 197 -9.98 -1.85 4.25
C MET A 197 -9.67 -2.78 3.08
N GLY A 198 -8.56 -3.53 3.09
CA GLY A 198 -8.15 -4.38 1.97
C GLY A 198 -9.28 -5.25 1.39
N PRO A 199 -10.00 -6.04 2.21
CA PRO A 199 -11.09 -6.87 1.70
C PRO A 199 -12.28 -6.10 1.11
N TRP A 200 -12.47 -4.84 1.49
CA TRP A 200 -13.51 -3.98 0.88
C TRP A 200 -13.18 -3.65 -0.58
N HIS A 201 -11.89 -3.42 -0.87
CA HIS A 201 -11.41 -3.23 -2.24
C HIS A 201 -11.60 -4.51 -3.06
N GLU A 202 -11.37 -5.69 -2.46
CA GLU A 202 -11.58 -6.97 -3.11
C GLU A 202 -13.06 -7.17 -3.51
N VAL A 203 -14.01 -6.75 -2.65
CA VAL A 203 -15.44 -6.79 -3.00
C VAL A 203 -15.75 -5.87 -4.17
N LEU A 204 -15.23 -4.64 -4.17
CA LEU A 204 -15.44 -3.69 -5.27
C LEU A 204 -14.84 -4.21 -6.57
N TRP A 205 -13.65 -4.80 -6.53
CA TRP A 205 -13.03 -5.46 -7.67
C TRP A 205 -13.93 -6.57 -8.23
N GLY A 206 -14.49 -7.40 -7.34
CA GLY A 206 -15.45 -8.44 -7.71
C GLY A 206 -16.68 -7.90 -8.43
N PHE A 207 -17.18 -6.72 -8.06
CA PHE A 207 -18.29 -6.08 -8.76
C PHE A 207 -17.89 -5.57 -10.15
N ASP A 208 -16.72 -4.97 -10.27
CA ASP A 208 -16.25 -4.35 -11.50
C ASP A 208 -15.85 -5.39 -12.57
N GLU A 209 -15.19 -6.47 -12.15
CA GLU A 209 -14.69 -7.53 -13.03
C GLU A 209 -15.65 -8.74 -13.14
N GLY A 210 -16.83 -8.68 -12.49
CA GLY A 210 -17.84 -9.74 -12.55
C GLY A 210 -17.46 -11.03 -11.80
N GLY A 211 -16.55 -10.94 -10.84
CA GLY A 211 -16.00 -12.08 -10.11
C GLY A 211 -16.74 -12.39 -8.80
N THR A 212 -17.81 -13.20 -8.80
CA THR A 212 -18.53 -13.60 -7.58
C THR A 212 -17.61 -14.19 -6.52
N ALA A 213 -16.54 -14.90 -6.91
CA ALA A 213 -15.57 -15.46 -5.98
C ALA A 213 -14.85 -14.38 -5.17
N TYR A 214 -14.45 -13.25 -5.82
CA TYR A 214 -13.84 -12.11 -5.13
C TYR A 214 -14.82 -11.42 -4.18
N VAL A 215 -16.09 -11.29 -4.56
CA VAL A 215 -17.12 -10.73 -3.67
C VAL A 215 -17.24 -11.58 -2.41
N MET A 216 -17.35 -12.90 -2.55
CA MET A 216 -17.48 -13.80 -1.40
C MET A 216 -16.24 -13.83 -0.51
N SER A 217 -15.04 -13.89 -1.11
CA SER A 217 -13.77 -13.84 -0.40
C SER A 217 -13.61 -12.50 0.34
N GLY A 218 -13.90 -11.40 -0.32
CA GLY A 218 -13.84 -10.08 0.29
C GLY A 218 -14.80 -9.92 1.47
N LEU A 219 -16.06 -10.39 1.37
CA LEU A 219 -17.01 -10.35 2.48
C LEU A 219 -16.52 -11.17 3.68
N GLN A 220 -15.97 -12.38 3.45
CA GLN A 220 -15.36 -13.18 4.51
C GLN A 220 -14.13 -12.48 5.12
N GLY A 221 -13.30 -11.87 4.28
CA GLY A 221 -12.14 -11.08 4.70
C GLY A 221 -12.52 -9.88 5.56
N ILE A 222 -13.61 -9.17 5.23
CA ILE A 222 -14.16 -8.07 6.04
C ILE A 222 -14.53 -8.60 7.42
N HIS A 223 -15.33 -9.64 7.51
CA HIS A 223 -15.72 -10.27 8.78
C HIS A 223 -14.47 -10.63 9.61
N HIS A 224 -13.52 -11.35 9.00
CA HIS A 224 -12.31 -11.78 9.69
C HIS A 224 -11.48 -10.62 10.22
N ARG A 225 -11.22 -9.57 9.40
CA ARG A 225 -10.36 -8.44 9.80
C ARG A 225 -11.05 -7.47 10.76
N LEU A 226 -12.38 -7.34 10.74
CA LEU A 226 -13.10 -6.52 11.72
C LEU A 226 -13.02 -7.12 13.14
N HIS A 227 -12.99 -8.46 13.24
CA HIS A 227 -12.95 -9.18 14.51
C HIS A 227 -11.56 -9.69 14.90
N ALA A 228 -10.54 -9.47 14.06
CA ALA A 228 -9.17 -9.85 14.39
C ALA A 228 -8.70 -9.09 15.65
N PRO A 229 -8.06 -9.79 16.62
CA PRO A 229 -7.49 -9.14 17.78
C PRO A 229 -6.45 -8.11 17.36
N ARG A 230 -6.36 -7.00 18.08
CA ARG A 230 -5.25 -6.04 17.89
C ARG A 230 -3.93 -6.78 18.14
N PRO A 231 -2.91 -6.58 17.29
CA PRO A 231 -1.60 -7.18 17.54
C PRO A 231 -1.11 -6.78 18.95
N HIS A 232 -0.74 -7.78 19.76
CA HIS A 232 -0.13 -7.53 21.08
C HIS A 232 1.17 -6.74 20.90
N GLY A 233 1.33 -5.66 21.66
CA GLY A 233 2.54 -4.83 21.64
C GLY A 233 2.34 -3.41 21.11
N VAL A 234 1.18 -3.08 20.60
CA VAL A 234 0.75 -1.70 20.30
C VAL A 234 -0.15 -1.29 21.48
N GLY A 235 0.46 -0.85 22.57
CA GLY A 235 -0.27 -0.28 23.71
C GLY A 235 -0.93 1.04 23.34
N PRO A 236 -1.95 1.46 24.13
CA PRO A 236 -2.57 2.77 23.96
C PRO A 236 -1.55 3.89 24.16
#